data_cb037eab32df3da15c84d1779393ecf7
#
_entry.id   cb037eab32df3da15c84d1779393ecf7
#
_cell.length_a   1.000
_cell.length_b   1.000
_cell.length_c   1.000
_cell.angle_alpha   90.00
_cell.angle_beta   90.00
_cell.angle_gamma   90.00
#
_symmetry.space_group_name_H-M   'P 1'
#
loop_
_entity.id
_entity.type
_entity.pdbx_description
1 polymer ?
#
loop_
_entity_poly.entity_id
_entity_poly.type
_entity_poly.pdbx_seq_one_letter_code
_entity_poly.pdbx_strand_id
1 'polypeptide(L)'
;MTGRHHFGRAAVGRLALACGLLVAAASGAQAAALGVSKDTFGELSDGTKVDIYTLTNANQMEVTILTYGGIVQSIRVPDRNGELDDVSLGFDDLQSYVERNPYFGALIGRYGNRIAGGSFELDGETYELPVNNGPNSLHGGTKGFDKRVWAASPIRTGSRVGVELTYFSPDGEMGYPGNLAVTVRYTLNNDNDLRIHYSAVTDEATVLNLTNHVYFNMAGAGDGTILDQVAMLNADRITPVDDTLIPTGDYLQIKGTPLDFTTPTPIGKNIRADHQQLTYAEPEQGGYDHNYVLNNPGELSALAARVTDPQSGRTVEMYTTEPGVQFYTSNFLDGLKGQDGETYQHWGAFTLEAQHFPDSPNQPDFPSTVLRPGEKYTQTTIYKFLPM
;
A
#
# COMPACT_ATOMS: atom_id res chain seq x y z
N MET A 1 -89.81 61.03 8.96
CA MET A 1 -89.02 62.19 9.39
C MET A 1 -87.54 61.81 9.14
N THR A 2 -86.98 62.53 8.19
CA THR A 2 -85.64 63.05 8.07
C THR A 2 -84.51 62.09 8.58
N GLY A 3 -83.52 61.70 7.85
CA GLY A 3 -82.88 62.29 6.68
C GLY A 3 -81.37 62.07 6.81
N ARG A 4 -80.75 62.02 5.71
CA ARG A 4 -79.40 62.34 5.30
C ARG A 4 -78.39 61.21 5.04
N HIS A 5 -78.07 61.20 3.79
CA HIS A 5 -76.92 60.56 3.14
C HIS A 5 -75.59 61.07 3.67
N HIS A 6 -74.56 60.21 3.75
CA HIS A 6 -73.21 60.65 3.48
C HIS A 6 -72.43 59.57 2.70
N PHE A 7 -71.87 60.01 1.58
CA PHE A 7 -70.91 59.29 0.74
C PHE A 7 -69.60 59.06 1.42
N GLY A 8 -69.10 57.88 1.34
CA GLY A 8 -67.74 57.55 1.76
C GLY A 8 -66.95 56.91 0.64
N ARG A 9 -65.81 57.48 0.33
CA ARG A 9 -64.90 57.22 -0.80
C ARG A 9 -64.31 55.84 -0.79
N ALA A 10 -64.28 55.18 -1.96
CA ALA A 10 -63.52 53.97 -2.23
C ALA A 10 -62.03 54.28 -2.25
N ALA A 11 -61.27 53.54 -1.44
CA ALA A 11 -59.78 53.51 -1.46
C ALA A 11 -59.35 52.35 -2.36
N VAL A 12 -58.70 52.68 -3.48
CA VAL A 12 -58.06 51.70 -4.36
C VAL A 12 -56.74 51.27 -3.75
N GLY A 13 -56.66 50.08 -3.17
CA GLY A 13 -55.45 49.47 -2.71
C GLY A 13 -54.66 48.92 -3.89
N ARG A 14 -53.43 49.45 -4.12
CA ARG A 14 -52.49 48.91 -5.09
C ARG A 14 -51.82 47.69 -4.44
N LEU A 15 -52.03 46.50 -4.98
CA LEU A 15 -51.31 45.29 -4.68
C LEU A 15 -49.91 45.36 -5.37
N ALA A 16 -48.82 45.55 -4.60
CA ALA A 16 -47.46 45.44 -5.10
C ALA A 16 -47.06 43.95 -5.07
N LEU A 17 -46.95 43.34 -6.24
CA LEU A 17 -46.39 41.98 -6.41
C LEU A 17 -44.87 42.06 -6.27
N ALA A 18 -44.31 41.66 -5.12
CA ALA A 18 -42.88 41.50 -4.94
C ALA A 18 -42.47 40.14 -5.52
N CYS A 19 -41.92 40.12 -6.76
CA CYS A 19 -41.19 38.97 -7.29
C CYS A 19 -39.85 38.84 -6.56
N GLY A 20 -39.81 37.98 -5.55
CA GLY A 20 -38.56 37.55 -4.94
C GLY A 20 -37.79 36.62 -5.91
N LEU A 21 -36.73 37.10 -6.56
CA LEU A 21 -35.76 36.23 -7.22
C LEU A 21 -35.01 35.43 -6.12
N LEU A 22 -35.37 34.14 -5.99
CA LEU A 22 -34.49 33.18 -5.33
C LEU A 22 -33.26 32.93 -6.23
N VAL A 23 -32.17 33.60 -5.96
CA VAL A 23 -30.84 33.22 -6.48
C VAL A 23 -30.42 31.99 -5.71
N ALA A 24 -30.64 30.80 -6.26
CA ALA A 24 -30.00 29.59 -5.79
C ALA A 24 -28.50 29.73 -6.03
N ALA A 25 -27.75 30.03 -5.00
CA ALA A 25 -26.29 29.92 -5.03
C ALA A 25 -25.97 28.41 -5.18
N ALA A 26 -25.73 27.98 -6.41
CA ALA A 26 -25.04 26.71 -6.64
C ALA A 26 -23.64 26.89 -6.10
N SER A 27 -23.38 26.37 -4.89
CA SER A 27 -22.03 26.15 -4.40
C SER A 27 -21.41 25.08 -5.31
N GLY A 28 -20.80 25.50 -6.42
CA GLY A 28 -19.96 24.64 -7.21
C GLY A 28 -18.82 24.17 -6.30
N ALA A 29 -18.86 22.90 -5.90
CA ALA A 29 -17.68 22.26 -5.32
C ALA A 29 -16.59 22.41 -6.37
N GLN A 30 -15.61 23.26 -6.09
CA GLN A 30 -14.44 23.42 -6.96
C GLN A 30 -13.72 22.08 -6.91
N ALA A 31 -13.66 21.36 -8.03
CA ALA A 31 -12.91 20.12 -8.12
C ALA A 31 -11.51 20.36 -7.55
N ALA A 32 -11.08 19.52 -6.60
CA ALA A 32 -9.77 19.63 -6.01
C ALA A 32 -8.74 19.54 -7.15
N ALA A 33 -7.79 20.47 -7.20
CA ALA A 33 -6.70 20.41 -8.16
C ALA A 33 -5.64 19.44 -7.64
N LEU A 34 -4.84 18.87 -8.55
CA LEU A 34 -3.64 18.13 -8.16
C LEU A 34 -2.80 18.97 -7.19
N GLY A 35 -2.61 18.45 -5.97
CA GLY A 35 -1.92 19.15 -4.88
C GLY A 35 -0.92 18.26 -4.15
N VAL A 36 0.18 18.88 -3.68
CA VAL A 36 1.06 18.27 -2.68
C VAL A 36 1.35 19.32 -1.60
N SER A 37 1.13 18.96 -0.34
CA SER A 37 1.51 19.74 0.83
C SER A 37 2.53 18.97 1.67
N LYS A 38 3.15 19.69 2.60
CA LYS A 38 4.13 19.13 3.54
C LYS A 38 3.88 19.72 4.91
N ASP A 39 3.85 18.87 5.93
CA ASP A 39 3.77 19.24 7.33
C ASP A 39 4.79 18.43 8.17
N THR A 40 4.94 18.77 9.44
CA THR A 40 5.72 17.96 10.39
C THR A 40 4.82 16.92 11.02
N PHE A 41 5.19 15.63 10.91
CA PHE A 41 4.48 14.52 11.56
C PHE A 41 4.94 14.30 12.99
N GLY A 42 6.23 14.48 13.26
CA GLY A 42 6.80 14.32 14.59
C GLY A 42 8.32 14.47 14.61
N GLU A 43 8.91 14.12 15.75
CA GLU A 43 10.35 14.16 15.97
C GLU A 43 10.80 12.89 16.69
N LEU A 44 11.86 12.26 16.21
CA LEU A 44 12.48 11.11 16.85
C LEU A 44 13.23 11.53 18.12
N SER A 45 13.55 10.58 18.98
CA SER A 45 14.23 10.83 20.26
C SER A 45 15.61 11.48 20.13
N ASP A 46 16.23 11.41 18.94
CA ASP A 46 17.51 12.06 18.64
C ASP A 46 17.36 13.48 18.05
N GLY A 47 16.13 14.01 17.97
CA GLY A 47 15.82 15.32 17.40
C GLY A 47 15.62 15.31 15.88
N THR A 48 15.68 14.15 15.21
CA THR A 48 15.45 14.05 13.76
C THR A 48 13.97 14.29 13.46
N LYS A 49 13.65 15.27 12.62
CA LYS A 49 12.29 15.57 12.21
C LYS A 49 11.79 14.57 11.18
N VAL A 50 10.54 14.17 11.33
CA VAL A 50 9.79 13.35 10.39
C VAL A 50 8.69 14.22 9.78
N ASP A 51 8.72 14.34 8.46
CA ASP A 51 7.73 15.09 7.70
C ASP A 51 6.64 14.15 7.15
N ILE A 52 5.44 14.69 6.91
CA ILE A 52 4.34 14.06 6.20
C ILE A 52 4.04 14.85 4.94
N TYR A 53 3.92 14.15 3.81
CA TYR A 53 3.50 14.71 2.53
C TYR A 53 2.10 14.24 2.20
N THR A 54 1.18 15.17 1.91
CA THR A 54 -0.19 14.88 1.48
C THR A 54 -0.30 15.14 -0.01
N LEU A 55 -0.66 14.10 -0.76
CA LEU A 55 -0.94 14.14 -2.20
C LEU A 55 -2.45 14.12 -2.40
N THR A 56 -3.00 15.08 -3.16
CA THR A 56 -4.44 15.13 -3.49
C THR A 56 -4.65 15.20 -4.99
N ASN A 57 -5.74 14.60 -5.49
CA ASN A 57 -6.12 14.69 -6.88
C ASN A 57 -7.50 15.34 -7.09
N ALA A 58 -7.90 15.54 -8.35
CA ALA A 58 -9.17 16.15 -8.70
C ALA A 58 -10.42 15.33 -8.28
N ASN A 59 -10.24 14.02 -8.02
CA ASN A 59 -11.29 13.11 -7.56
C ASN A 59 -11.36 13.02 -6.02
N GLN A 60 -10.68 13.93 -5.32
CA GLN A 60 -10.61 13.96 -3.85
C GLN A 60 -9.86 12.79 -3.22
N MET A 61 -9.24 11.92 -4.02
CA MET A 61 -8.34 10.90 -3.48
C MET A 61 -7.16 11.59 -2.79
N GLU A 62 -6.81 11.12 -1.59
CA GLU A 62 -5.71 11.61 -0.78
C GLU A 62 -4.78 10.48 -0.38
N VAL A 63 -3.47 10.73 -0.46
CA VAL A 63 -2.43 9.80 -0.01
C VAL A 63 -1.44 10.55 0.85
N THR A 64 -1.18 10.05 2.05
CA THR A 64 -0.17 10.63 2.95
C THR A 64 1.07 9.74 3.03
N ILE A 65 2.25 10.35 3.02
CA ILE A 65 3.53 9.65 2.99
C ILE A 65 4.47 10.28 4.00
N LEU A 66 5.02 9.45 4.90
CA LEU A 66 6.00 9.87 5.90
C LEU A 66 7.42 9.76 5.36
N THR A 67 8.30 10.65 5.82
CA THR A 67 9.74 10.51 5.58
C THR A 67 10.39 9.42 6.42
N TYR A 68 9.79 9.01 7.54
CA TYR A 68 10.20 7.83 8.30
C TYR A 68 9.69 6.58 7.60
N GLY A 69 10.59 5.68 7.23
CA GLY A 69 10.28 4.44 6.54
C GLY A 69 9.68 4.60 5.12
N GLY A 70 9.58 5.84 4.60
CA GLY A 70 8.84 6.10 3.36
C GLY A 70 7.39 5.60 3.43
N ILE A 71 6.81 5.59 4.63
CA ILE A 71 5.54 4.95 4.96
C ILE A 71 4.39 5.65 4.24
N VAL A 72 3.58 4.89 3.50
CA VAL A 72 2.23 5.30 3.10
C VAL A 72 1.35 5.18 4.35
N GLN A 73 1.04 6.33 4.97
CA GLN A 73 0.34 6.39 6.26
C GLN A 73 -1.17 6.27 6.08
N SER A 74 -1.72 6.82 4.98
CA SER A 74 -3.15 6.86 4.70
C SER A 74 -3.40 6.85 3.20
N ILE A 75 -4.46 6.16 2.75
CA ILE A 75 -4.98 6.20 1.37
C ILE A 75 -6.50 6.37 1.45
N ARG A 76 -6.97 7.60 1.25
CA ARG A 76 -8.40 7.91 1.29
C ARG A 76 -8.98 7.91 -0.13
N VAL A 77 -9.96 7.05 -0.35
CA VAL A 77 -10.58 6.87 -1.67
C VAL A 77 -12.11 6.90 -1.56
N PRO A 78 -12.83 7.42 -2.59
CA PRO A 78 -14.28 7.42 -2.58
C PRO A 78 -14.84 6.01 -2.80
N ASP A 79 -15.96 5.72 -2.18
CA ASP A 79 -16.81 4.58 -2.49
C ASP A 79 -17.70 4.85 -3.73
N ARG A 80 -18.62 3.92 -4.06
CA ARG A 80 -19.60 4.08 -5.16
C ARG A 80 -20.57 5.26 -4.97
N ASN A 81 -20.73 5.79 -3.77
CA ASN A 81 -21.57 6.93 -3.44
C ASN A 81 -20.76 8.23 -3.38
N GLY A 82 -19.44 8.17 -3.51
CA GLY A 82 -18.51 9.29 -3.39
C GLY A 82 -18.09 9.57 -1.94
N GLU A 83 -18.38 8.70 -0.98
CA GLU A 83 -17.95 8.84 0.41
C GLU A 83 -16.51 8.39 0.55
N LEU A 84 -15.67 9.30 1.06
CA LEU A 84 -14.24 9.07 1.27
C LEU A 84 -14.00 8.30 2.55
N ASP A 85 -13.14 7.28 2.44
CA ASP A 85 -12.66 6.53 3.59
C ASP A 85 -11.22 6.11 3.41
N ASP A 86 -10.51 5.86 4.51
CA ASP A 86 -9.14 5.34 4.48
C ASP A 86 -9.18 3.82 4.27
N VAL A 87 -8.48 3.36 3.24
CA VAL A 87 -8.40 1.93 2.92
C VAL A 87 -7.06 1.32 3.30
N SER A 88 -6.22 2.05 4.02
CA SER A 88 -4.90 1.57 4.47
C SER A 88 -4.75 1.61 5.99
N LEU A 89 -4.21 0.55 6.57
CA LEU A 89 -3.94 0.50 8.00
C LEU A 89 -2.70 1.34 8.36
N GLY A 90 -2.79 2.12 9.43
CA GLY A 90 -1.72 3.00 9.90
C GLY A 90 -1.88 3.43 11.36
N PHE A 91 -1.11 4.44 11.76
CA PHE A 91 -1.16 5.06 13.08
C PHE A 91 -1.24 6.59 12.97
N ASP A 92 -1.80 7.23 14.02
CA ASP A 92 -1.93 8.69 14.09
C ASP A 92 -0.64 9.39 14.52
N ASP A 93 0.31 8.67 15.11
CA ASP A 93 1.49 9.26 15.73
C ASP A 93 2.79 8.51 15.38
N LEU A 94 3.90 9.25 15.37
CA LEU A 94 5.23 8.73 15.05
C LEU A 94 5.71 7.68 16.05
N GLN A 95 5.40 7.82 17.34
CA GLN A 95 5.85 6.90 18.38
C GLN A 95 5.33 5.47 18.12
N SER A 96 4.08 5.36 17.70
CA SER A 96 3.47 4.08 17.30
C SER A 96 4.21 3.42 16.14
N TYR A 97 4.62 4.20 15.13
CA TYR A 97 5.43 3.68 14.03
C TYR A 97 6.82 3.24 14.47
N VAL A 98 7.43 3.93 15.42
CA VAL A 98 8.76 3.57 15.94
C VAL A 98 8.73 2.31 16.80
N GLU A 99 7.71 2.14 17.64
CA GLU A 99 7.69 1.11 18.70
C GLU A 99 7.00 -0.18 18.29
N ARG A 100 5.93 -0.11 17.47
CA ARG A 100 5.02 -1.25 17.30
C ARG A 100 4.52 -1.47 15.88
N ASN A 101 5.14 -0.82 14.87
CA ASN A 101 4.72 -0.96 13.49
C ASN A 101 5.03 -2.34 12.92
N PRO A 102 4.03 -3.15 12.52
CA PRO A 102 4.23 -4.40 11.82
C PRO A 102 4.41 -4.17 10.31
N TYR A 103 5.21 -3.17 9.93
CA TYR A 103 5.51 -2.71 8.56
C TYR A 103 4.36 -1.97 7.84
N PHE A 104 3.31 -1.48 8.51
CA PHE A 104 2.23 -0.74 7.86
C PHE A 104 2.78 0.33 6.91
N GLY A 105 2.43 0.20 5.62
CA GLY A 105 2.75 1.14 4.55
C GLY A 105 4.23 1.34 4.21
N ALA A 106 5.14 0.62 4.88
CA ALA A 106 6.57 0.89 4.83
C ALA A 106 7.24 0.53 3.50
N LEU A 107 8.28 1.29 3.14
CA LEU A 107 9.28 0.86 2.16
C LEU A 107 10.13 -0.24 2.76
N ILE A 108 10.18 -1.37 2.09
CA ILE A 108 10.95 -2.54 2.51
C ILE A 108 12.24 -2.64 1.70
N GLY A 109 13.34 -2.86 2.39
CA GLY A 109 14.68 -3.03 1.81
C GLY A 109 15.78 -3.15 2.90
N ARG A 110 17.05 -3.57 2.52
CA ARG A 110 17.44 -3.80 1.10
C ARG A 110 16.72 -4.98 0.46
N TYR A 111 16.32 -6.01 1.25
CA TYR A 111 15.70 -7.21 0.73
C TYR A 111 14.31 -7.41 1.34
N GLY A 112 13.29 -7.31 0.50
CA GLY A 112 11.91 -7.59 0.86
C GLY A 112 11.68 -9.08 1.02
N ASN A 113 10.78 -9.44 1.96
CA ASN A 113 10.52 -10.80 2.37
C ASN A 113 11.76 -11.47 3.02
N ARG A 114 11.89 -12.80 2.96
CA ARG A 114 12.84 -13.60 3.76
C ARG A 114 14.09 -13.98 3.00
N ILE A 115 15.20 -14.12 3.76
CA ILE A 115 16.42 -14.82 3.36
C ILE A 115 16.68 -15.90 4.42
N ALA A 116 16.78 -17.15 3.96
CA ALA A 116 16.96 -18.34 4.80
C ALA A 116 18.21 -18.25 5.67
N GLY A 117 18.08 -18.55 6.96
CA GLY A 117 19.19 -18.51 7.91
C GLY A 117 19.84 -17.13 8.10
N GLY A 118 19.30 -16.07 7.47
CA GLY A 118 19.93 -14.75 7.45
C GLY A 118 21.28 -14.74 6.74
N SER A 119 21.48 -15.59 5.72
CA SER A 119 22.77 -15.72 5.05
C SER A 119 22.61 -15.97 3.55
N PHE A 120 23.53 -15.46 2.75
CA PHE A 120 23.62 -15.75 1.32
C PHE A 120 25.07 -15.70 0.83
N GLU A 121 25.34 -16.39 -0.28
CA GLU A 121 26.62 -16.33 -0.97
C GLU A 121 26.55 -15.42 -2.19
N LEU A 122 27.54 -14.55 -2.36
CA LEU A 122 27.67 -13.68 -3.53
C LEU A 122 29.16 -13.61 -3.94
N ASP A 123 29.45 -13.98 -5.19
CA ASP A 123 30.81 -13.98 -5.77
C ASP A 123 31.84 -14.77 -4.95
N GLY A 124 31.41 -15.82 -4.23
CA GLY A 124 32.26 -16.70 -3.42
C GLY A 124 32.51 -16.20 -1.98
N GLU A 125 31.85 -15.13 -1.57
CA GLU A 125 31.84 -14.63 -0.20
C GLU A 125 30.48 -14.86 0.46
N THR A 126 30.47 -15.23 1.73
CA THR A 126 29.24 -15.42 2.53
C THR A 126 28.94 -14.15 3.30
N TYR A 127 27.72 -13.65 3.18
CA TYR A 127 27.21 -12.48 3.90
C TYR A 127 26.19 -12.90 4.94
N GLU A 128 26.39 -12.41 6.17
CA GLU A 128 25.53 -12.69 7.31
C GLU A 128 24.65 -11.48 7.61
N LEU A 129 23.36 -11.69 7.69
CA LEU A 129 22.32 -10.68 7.97
C LEU A 129 21.75 -10.88 9.37
N PRO A 130 21.24 -9.82 10.03
CA PRO A 130 20.53 -9.98 11.29
C PRO A 130 19.30 -10.89 11.12
N VAL A 131 19.21 -11.89 11.98
CA VAL A 131 18.05 -12.78 12.11
C VAL A 131 17.00 -12.09 12.97
N ASN A 132 15.82 -11.86 12.43
CA ASN A 132 14.74 -11.12 13.08
C ASN A 132 13.33 -11.75 12.91
N ASN A 133 13.26 -12.94 12.28
CA ASN A 133 12.02 -13.67 12.10
C ASN A 133 12.29 -15.19 12.20
N GLY A 134 12.11 -15.76 13.40
CA GLY A 134 12.50 -17.12 13.67
C GLY A 134 13.98 -17.35 13.33
N PRO A 135 14.34 -18.33 12.48
CA PRO A 135 15.70 -18.55 12.04
C PRO A 135 16.15 -17.65 10.89
N ASN A 136 15.26 -16.81 10.32
CA ASN A 136 15.47 -16.13 9.05
C ASN A 136 15.67 -14.62 9.21
N SER A 137 16.26 -13.98 8.21
CA SER A 137 16.22 -12.52 8.04
C SER A 137 14.96 -12.13 7.28
N LEU A 138 14.25 -11.10 7.74
CA LEU A 138 13.00 -10.58 7.16
C LEU A 138 13.13 -9.08 6.92
N HIS A 139 12.66 -8.63 5.74
CA HIS A 139 12.47 -7.23 5.38
C HIS A 139 13.68 -6.32 5.59
N GLY A 140 14.89 -6.83 5.29
CA GLY A 140 16.14 -6.06 5.42
C GLY A 140 16.75 -6.04 6.80
N GLY A 141 16.26 -6.89 7.73
CA GLY A 141 16.83 -7.09 9.05
C GLY A 141 16.21 -6.19 10.14
N THR A 142 16.87 -6.11 11.29
CA THR A 142 16.33 -5.46 12.51
C THR A 142 16.13 -3.95 12.37
N LYS A 143 16.85 -3.30 11.46
CA LYS A 143 16.75 -1.86 11.18
C LYS A 143 16.85 -1.61 9.67
N GLY A 144 15.86 -2.16 8.94
CA GLY A 144 15.72 -2.02 7.50
C GLY A 144 15.28 -0.60 7.06
N PHE A 145 14.90 -0.47 5.80
CA PHE A 145 14.48 0.81 5.19
C PHE A 145 13.21 1.38 5.81
N ASP A 146 12.37 0.54 6.38
CA ASP A 146 11.17 0.85 7.16
C ASP A 146 11.44 1.70 8.41
N LYS A 147 12.69 1.69 8.91
CA LYS A 147 13.13 2.40 10.13
C LYS A 147 14.17 3.48 9.85
N ARG A 148 14.25 3.96 8.61
CA ARG A 148 15.16 5.06 8.21
C ARG A 148 14.37 6.33 7.92
N VAL A 149 14.97 7.48 8.21
CA VAL A 149 14.44 8.77 7.76
C VAL A 149 15.02 9.08 6.39
N TRP A 150 14.14 9.23 5.41
CA TRP A 150 14.49 9.51 4.03
C TRP A 150 14.53 11.01 3.78
N ALA A 151 15.49 11.50 3.00
CA ALA A 151 15.43 12.85 2.48
C ALA A 151 14.31 12.92 1.43
N ALA A 152 13.54 14.03 1.44
CA ALA A 152 12.34 14.13 0.63
C ALA A 152 12.23 15.47 -0.10
N SER A 153 11.70 15.44 -1.32
CA SER A 153 11.35 16.62 -2.09
C SER A 153 10.01 16.43 -2.85
N PRO A 154 9.15 17.47 -2.93
CA PRO A 154 7.89 17.38 -3.62
C PRO A 154 8.06 17.28 -5.13
N ILE A 155 7.21 16.49 -5.80
CA ILE A 155 7.10 16.39 -7.25
C ILE A 155 5.82 17.12 -7.69
N ARG A 156 5.96 18.02 -8.68
CA ARG A 156 4.83 18.70 -9.32
C ARG A 156 5.04 18.69 -10.83
N THR A 157 4.11 18.07 -11.54
CA THR A 157 4.05 18.10 -13.01
C THR A 157 2.65 18.50 -13.45
N GLY A 158 2.43 18.72 -14.75
CA GLY A 158 1.08 19.04 -15.27
C GLY A 158 0.05 17.90 -15.09
N SER A 159 0.49 16.66 -14.88
CA SER A 159 -0.39 15.48 -14.80
C SER A 159 -0.25 14.66 -13.51
N ARG A 160 0.73 14.97 -12.65
CA ARG A 160 1.01 14.22 -11.41
C ARG A 160 1.56 15.12 -10.33
N VAL A 161 1.23 14.79 -9.09
CA VAL A 161 1.88 15.31 -7.87
C VAL A 161 2.52 14.15 -7.13
N GLY A 162 3.50 14.43 -6.27
CA GLY A 162 4.18 13.35 -5.56
C GLY A 162 5.26 13.81 -4.61
N VAL A 163 6.00 12.83 -4.12
CA VAL A 163 7.22 13.02 -3.33
C VAL A 163 8.32 12.08 -3.84
N GLU A 164 9.50 12.62 -3.99
CA GLU A 164 10.73 11.84 -4.21
C GLU A 164 11.43 11.66 -2.86
N LEU A 165 11.69 10.42 -2.52
CA LEU A 165 12.43 10.00 -1.34
C LEU A 165 13.79 9.48 -1.77
N THR A 166 14.86 9.88 -1.07
CA THR A 166 16.21 9.38 -1.31
C THR A 166 16.85 8.91 -0.01
N TYR A 167 17.56 7.79 -0.11
CA TYR A 167 18.32 7.23 1.00
C TYR A 167 19.67 6.69 0.50
N PHE A 168 20.70 6.92 1.28
CA PHE A 168 22.01 6.32 1.07
C PHE A 168 22.24 5.26 2.15
N SER A 169 22.28 4.00 1.74
CA SER A 169 22.55 2.85 2.59
C SER A 169 24.04 2.51 2.47
N PRO A 170 24.86 2.71 3.54
CA PRO A 170 26.28 2.47 3.48
C PRO A 170 26.60 0.97 3.35
N ASP A 171 27.80 0.68 2.85
CA ASP A 171 28.36 -0.66 2.85
C ASP A 171 28.30 -1.30 4.25
N GLY A 172 27.93 -2.59 4.31
CA GLY A 172 27.76 -3.35 5.54
C GLY A 172 26.48 -3.02 6.34
N GLU A 173 25.61 -2.10 5.87
CA GLU A 173 24.36 -1.83 6.57
C GLU A 173 23.48 -3.09 6.62
N MET A 174 23.11 -3.53 7.83
CA MET A 174 22.42 -4.81 8.08
C MET A 174 23.12 -6.04 7.45
N GLY A 175 24.43 -5.99 7.25
CA GLY A 175 25.23 -7.08 6.67
C GLY A 175 25.28 -7.12 5.13
N TYR A 176 24.57 -6.24 4.44
CA TYR A 176 24.56 -6.21 2.97
C TYR A 176 25.81 -5.49 2.42
N PRO A 177 26.48 -6.05 1.38
CA PRO A 177 27.66 -5.41 0.78
C PRO A 177 27.32 -4.22 -0.10
N GLY A 178 28.30 -3.34 -0.25
CA GLY A 178 28.29 -2.19 -1.14
C GLY A 178 27.48 -0.99 -0.64
N ASN A 179 27.92 0.21 -1.04
CA ASN A 179 27.15 1.42 -0.85
C ASN A 179 25.99 1.46 -1.86
N LEU A 180 24.78 1.73 -1.39
CA LEU A 180 23.58 1.74 -2.23
C LEU A 180 22.90 3.11 -2.15
N ALA A 181 22.79 3.79 -3.30
CA ALA A 181 21.98 5.00 -3.43
C ALA A 181 20.59 4.65 -3.98
N VAL A 182 19.55 4.91 -3.19
CA VAL A 182 18.16 4.56 -3.51
C VAL A 182 17.32 5.82 -3.70
N THR A 183 16.48 5.80 -4.72
CA THR A 183 15.44 6.81 -4.95
C THR A 183 14.10 6.12 -5.12
N VAL A 184 13.08 6.58 -4.38
CA VAL A 184 11.69 6.12 -4.52
C VAL A 184 10.81 7.31 -4.79
N ARG A 185 9.95 7.22 -5.82
CA ARG A 185 8.99 8.27 -6.19
C ARG A 185 7.58 7.77 -6.03
N TYR A 186 6.85 8.36 -5.11
CA TYR A 186 5.40 8.21 -5.02
C TYR A 186 4.74 9.31 -5.85
N THR A 187 3.85 8.95 -6.75
CA THR A 187 3.11 9.94 -7.56
C THR A 187 1.64 9.56 -7.70
N LEU A 188 0.77 10.56 -7.58
CA LEU A 188 -0.68 10.45 -7.74
C LEU A 188 -1.13 11.26 -8.97
N ASN A 189 -2.04 10.69 -9.77
CA ASN A 189 -2.68 11.35 -10.91
C ASN A 189 -4.21 11.47 -10.74
N ASN A 190 -4.88 12.06 -11.74
CA ASN A 190 -6.33 12.20 -11.75
C ASN A 190 -7.08 10.92 -12.19
N ASP A 191 -6.37 9.86 -12.56
CA ASP A 191 -6.96 8.54 -12.85
C ASP A 191 -6.98 7.64 -11.60
N ASN A 192 -6.67 8.21 -10.41
CA ASN A 192 -6.51 7.55 -9.12
C ASN A 192 -5.39 6.48 -9.12
N ASP A 193 -4.34 6.69 -9.91
CA ASP A 193 -3.15 5.84 -9.88
C ASP A 193 -2.16 6.38 -8.85
N LEU A 194 -1.94 5.63 -7.78
CA LEU A 194 -0.77 5.77 -6.91
C LEU A 194 0.36 4.93 -7.52
N ARG A 195 1.34 5.60 -8.12
CA ARG A 195 2.51 4.96 -8.71
C ARG A 195 3.70 5.08 -7.76
N ILE A 196 4.35 3.94 -7.51
CA ILE A 196 5.61 3.85 -6.78
C ILE A 196 6.69 3.42 -7.78
N HIS A 197 7.69 4.28 -7.98
CA HIS A 197 8.82 3.98 -8.85
C HIS A 197 10.11 3.98 -8.05
N TYR A 198 10.81 2.88 -8.10
CA TYR A 198 12.09 2.67 -7.42
C TYR A 198 13.23 2.73 -8.41
N SER A 199 14.36 3.28 -7.99
CA SER A 199 15.63 3.12 -8.69
C SER A 199 16.79 3.11 -7.70
N ALA A 200 17.81 2.31 -7.99
CA ALA A 200 19.01 2.25 -7.18
C ALA A 200 20.26 1.97 -8.01
N VAL A 201 21.41 2.36 -7.48
CA VAL A 201 22.75 2.04 -8.00
C VAL A 201 23.66 1.69 -6.85
N THR A 202 24.64 0.85 -7.11
CA THR A 202 25.63 0.38 -6.14
C THR A 202 27.06 0.56 -6.66
N ASP A 203 28.04 0.65 -5.76
CA ASP A 203 29.46 0.65 -6.09
C ASP A 203 30.12 -0.72 -5.95
N GLU A 204 29.42 -1.70 -5.34
CA GLU A 204 29.84 -3.10 -5.20
C GLU A 204 28.66 -4.02 -5.47
N ALA A 205 28.91 -5.30 -5.83
CA ALA A 205 27.84 -6.28 -6.02
C ALA A 205 27.04 -6.46 -4.73
N THR A 206 25.71 -6.42 -4.83
CA THR A 206 24.81 -6.59 -3.69
C THR A 206 23.54 -7.30 -4.12
N VAL A 207 22.71 -7.74 -3.17
CA VAL A 207 21.36 -8.25 -3.44
C VAL A 207 20.33 -7.16 -3.11
N LEU A 208 19.34 -6.98 -3.99
CA LEU A 208 18.34 -5.93 -3.86
C LEU A 208 16.95 -6.43 -4.28
N ASN A 209 15.99 -6.28 -3.40
CA ASN A 209 14.58 -6.58 -3.64
C ASN A 209 13.72 -5.58 -2.84
N LEU A 210 13.30 -4.51 -3.48
CA LEU A 210 12.51 -3.45 -2.84
C LEU A 210 11.02 -3.71 -3.01
N THR A 211 10.23 -3.38 -2.00
CA THR A 211 8.76 -3.44 -2.09
C THR A 211 8.11 -2.41 -1.16
N ASN A 212 6.78 -2.33 -1.18
CA ASN A 212 5.99 -1.53 -0.25
C ASN A 212 4.94 -2.41 0.43
N HIS A 213 4.77 -2.24 1.74
CA HIS A 213 3.99 -3.12 2.60
C HIS A 213 2.68 -2.46 3.07
N VAL A 214 1.91 -1.87 2.14
CA VAL A 214 0.58 -1.34 2.48
C VAL A 214 -0.36 -2.48 2.84
N TYR A 215 -1.03 -2.35 3.98
CA TYR A 215 -2.13 -3.20 4.40
C TYR A 215 -3.44 -2.57 3.97
N PHE A 216 -4.15 -3.20 3.06
CA PHE A 216 -5.41 -2.71 2.51
C PHE A 216 -6.62 -3.36 3.18
N ASN A 217 -7.64 -2.56 3.45
CA ASN A 217 -9.01 -3.01 3.66
C ASN A 217 -9.94 -2.14 2.82
N MET A 218 -10.51 -2.69 1.75
CA MET A 218 -11.33 -1.91 0.81
C MET A 218 -12.71 -1.55 1.37
N ALA A 219 -13.14 -2.12 2.50
CA ALA A 219 -14.32 -1.66 3.25
C ALA A 219 -14.04 -0.34 3.99
N GLY A 220 -12.85 -0.21 4.55
CA GLY A 220 -12.34 0.87 5.39
C GLY A 220 -11.34 0.32 6.39
N ALA A 221 -10.33 1.10 6.79
CA ALA A 221 -9.34 0.70 7.79
C ALA A 221 -10.03 0.49 9.15
N GLY A 222 -9.98 -0.74 9.67
CA GLY A 222 -10.69 -1.11 10.91
C GLY A 222 -12.10 -1.66 10.71
N ASP A 223 -12.66 -1.60 9.51
CA ASP A 223 -14.00 -2.09 9.19
C ASP A 223 -14.04 -3.63 9.05
N GLY A 224 -13.82 -4.30 10.16
CA GLY A 224 -13.96 -5.76 10.25
C GLY A 224 -12.89 -6.52 9.50
N THR A 225 -13.27 -7.61 8.81
CA THR A 225 -12.37 -8.51 8.11
C THR A 225 -12.49 -8.39 6.60
N ILE A 226 -11.43 -8.79 5.90
CA ILE A 226 -11.37 -8.83 4.43
C ILE A 226 -12.01 -10.09 3.83
N LEU A 227 -12.63 -10.95 4.62
CA LEU A 227 -13.03 -12.30 4.18
C LEU A 227 -14.08 -12.30 3.05
N ASP A 228 -14.95 -11.29 3.01
CA ASP A 228 -15.97 -11.14 1.98
C ASP A 228 -15.46 -10.37 0.75
N GLN A 229 -14.28 -9.76 0.83
CA GLN A 229 -13.65 -9.07 -0.31
C GLN A 229 -13.22 -10.09 -1.37
N VAL A 230 -13.35 -9.70 -2.63
CA VAL A 230 -13.14 -10.59 -3.78
C VAL A 230 -11.79 -10.29 -4.41
N ALA A 231 -10.88 -11.27 -4.33
CA ALA A 231 -9.54 -11.19 -4.89
C ALA A 231 -9.43 -11.96 -6.22
N MET A 232 -8.59 -11.45 -7.13
CA MET A 232 -8.12 -12.12 -8.34
C MET A 232 -6.64 -11.80 -8.52
N LEU A 233 -5.82 -12.85 -8.74
CA LEU A 233 -4.39 -12.75 -9.01
C LEU A 233 -4.06 -13.39 -10.35
N ASN A 234 -3.33 -12.68 -11.20
CA ASN A 234 -2.91 -13.17 -12.52
C ASN A 234 -1.65 -14.04 -12.40
N ALA A 235 -1.83 -15.19 -11.76
CA ALA A 235 -0.77 -16.16 -11.51
C ALA A 235 -1.34 -17.57 -11.55
N ASP A 236 -0.62 -18.52 -12.15
CA ASP A 236 -1.03 -19.93 -12.20
C ASP A 236 -0.33 -20.78 -11.15
N ARG A 237 0.66 -20.23 -10.45
CA ARG A 237 1.51 -20.92 -9.49
C ARG A 237 2.02 -19.99 -8.41
N ILE A 238 2.44 -20.59 -7.28
CA ILE A 238 3.16 -19.94 -6.19
C ILE A 238 4.55 -20.54 -6.05
N THR A 239 5.43 -19.88 -5.29
CA THR A 239 6.60 -20.51 -4.66
C THR A 239 6.13 -21.11 -3.33
N PRO A 240 5.99 -22.46 -3.21
CA PRO A 240 5.56 -23.08 -1.96
C PRO A 240 6.62 -22.89 -0.89
N VAL A 241 6.19 -22.80 0.37
CA VAL A 241 7.06 -22.52 1.52
C VAL A 241 7.13 -23.71 2.47
N ASP A 242 8.17 -23.72 3.30
CA ASP A 242 8.29 -24.57 4.48
C ASP A 242 7.59 -23.96 5.71
N ASP A 243 7.71 -24.58 6.88
CA ASP A 243 7.11 -24.12 8.14
C ASP A 243 7.78 -22.87 8.75
N THR A 244 8.86 -22.39 8.14
CA THR A 244 9.50 -21.10 8.46
C THR A 244 9.22 -20.02 7.42
N LEU A 245 8.31 -20.30 6.47
CA LEU A 245 7.92 -19.44 5.36
C LEU A 245 9.06 -19.14 4.36
N ILE A 246 10.01 -20.04 4.24
CA ILE A 246 11.06 -20.01 3.21
C ILE A 246 10.62 -20.81 2.00
N PRO A 247 10.74 -20.29 0.77
CA PRO A 247 10.45 -21.04 -0.44
C PRO A 247 11.27 -22.31 -0.56
N THR A 248 10.64 -23.41 -0.98
CA THR A 248 11.32 -24.71 -1.17
C THR A 248 12.21 -24.78 -2.42
N GLY A 249 12.17 -23.73 -3.28
CA GLY A 249 12.82 -23.72 -4.58
C GLY A 249 11.94 -24.23 -5.72
N ASP A 250 10.81 -24.84 -5.40
CA ASP A 250 9.85 -25.38 -6.36
C ASP A 250 8.78 -24.36 -6.79
N TYR A 251 7.93 -24.76 -7.74
CA TYR A 251 6.72 -24.07 -8.12
C TYR A 251 5.50 -24.99 -7.92
N LEU A 252 4.49 -24.52 -7.19
CA LEU A 252 3.22 -25.22 -6.98
C LEU A 252 2.13 -24.63 -7.86
N GLN A 253 1.50 -25.47 -8.71
CA GLN A 253 0.31 -25.08 -9.48
C GLN A 253 -0.88 -24.89 -8.54
N ILE A 254 -1.57 -23.74 -8.66
CA ILE A 254 -2.64 -23.37 -7.72
C ILE A 254 -4.03 -23.79 -8.18
N LYS A 255 -4.21 -24.09 -9.47
CA LYS A 255 -5.51 -24.41 -10.05
C LYS A 255 -6.19 -25.57 -9.31
N GLY A 256 -7.38 -25.31 -8.78
CA GLY A 256 -8.18 -26.29 -8.04
C GLY A 256 -7.71 -26.52 -6.60
N THR A 257 -6.75 -25.76 -6.10
CA THR A 257 -6.34 -25.76 -4.69
C THR A 257 -7.01 -24.60 -3.93
N PRO A 258 -6.90 -24.55 -2.60
CA PRO A 258 -7.37 -23.40 -1.81
C PRO A 258 -6.68 -22.07 -2.14
N LEU A 259 -5.52 -22.10 -2.81
CA LEU A 259 -4.72 -20.95 -3.22
C LEU A 259 -5.14 -20.38 -4.60
N ASP A 260 -6.16 -20.95 -5.25
CA ASP A 260 -6.59 -20.58 -6.60
C ASP A 260 -7.40 -19.28 -6.60
N PHE A 261 -6.73 -18.18 -6.94
CA PHE A 261 -7.30 -16.86 -7.20
C PHE A 261 -7.21 -16.47 -8.69
N THR A 262 -7.07 -17.42 -9.60
CA THR A 262 -7.04 -17.15 -11.05
C THR A 262 -8.35 -16.54 -11.57
N THR A 263 -9.44 -16.72 -10.84
CA THR A 263 -10.75 -16.09 -11.06
C THR A 263 -11.21 -15.36 -9.80
N PRO A 264 -12.04 -14.29 -9.94
CA PRO A 264 -12.55 -13.56 -8.79
C PRO A 264 -13.14 -14.50 -7.72
N THR A 265 -12.55 -14.49 -6.53
CA THR A 265 -12.87 -15.43 -5.44
C THR A 265 -12.87 -14.66 -4.11
N PRO A 266 -13.91 -14.82 -3.26
CA PRO A 266 -13.88 -14.27 -1.90
C PRO A 266 -12.68 -14.79 -1.11
N ILE A 267 -11.94 -13.89 -0.45
CA ILE A 267 -10.71 -14.23 0.29
C ILE A 267 -11.00 -15.29 1.35
N GLY A 268 -12.12 -15.17 2.06
CA GLY A 268 -12.52 -16.12 3.11
C GLY A 268 -12.99 -17.48 2.63
N LYS A 269 -13.20 -17.67 1.32
CA LYS A 269 -13.82 -18.91 0.80
C LYS A 269 -13.07 -20.18 1.18
N ASN A 270 -11.75 -20.15 1.08
CA ASN A 270 -10.90 -21.31 1.31
C ASN A 270 -9.80 -21.05 2.36
N ILE A 271 -9.81 -19.92 3.04
CA ILE A 271 -8.71 -19.47 3.92
C ILE A 271 -8.46 -20.43 5.09
N ARG A 272 -9.49 -21.21 5.50
CA ARG A 272 -9.45 -22.22 6.57
C ARG A 272 -9.42 -23.66 6.04
N ALA A 273 -9.16 -23.86 4.74
CA ALA A 273 -9.12 -25.22 4.19
C ALA A 273 -7.96 -26.02 4.79
N ASP A 274 -8.15 -27.33 4.93
CA ASP A 274 -7.08 -28.25 5.34
C ASP A 274 -6.05 -28.37 4.19
N HIS A 275 -5.05 -27.51 4.24
CA HIS A 275 -3.97 -27.44 3.24
C HIS A 275 -2.68 -26.96 3.89
N GLN A 276 -1.59 -27.72 3.69
CA GLN A 276 -0.31 -27.50 4.35
C GLN A 276 0.21 -26.06 4.22
N GLN A 277 0.10 -25.46 3.04
CA GLN A 277 0.57 -24.07 2.81
C GLN A 277 -0.21 -23.05 3.64
N LEU A 278 -1.52 -23.23 3.81
CA LEU A 278 -2.33 -22.35 4.67
C LEU A 278 -1.96 -22.52 6.15
N THR A 279 -1.66 -23.75 6.58
CA THR A 279 -1.19 -24.04 7.94
C THR A 279 0.19 -23.44 8.21
N TYR A 280 1.08 -23.39 7.21
CA TYR A 280 2.37 -22.75 7.36
C TYR A 280 2.24 -21.22 7.45
N ALA A 281 1.32 -20.62 6.71
CA ALA A 281 1.04 -19.20 6.76
C ALA A 281 0.43 -18.75 8.09
N GLU A 282 -0.42 -19.59 8.69
CA GLU A 282 -1.02 -19.37 10.01
C GLU A 282 -1.49 -20.73 10.59
N PRO A 283 -0.80 -21.25 11.63
CA PRO A 283 -1.00 -22.61 12.12
C PRO A 283 -2.37 -22.90 12.76
N GLU A 284 -3.01 -21.90 13.36
CA GLU A 284 -4.23 -22.08 14.15
C GLU A 284 -5.51 -21.88 13.34
N GLN A 285 -5.52 -20.91 12.43
CA GLN A 285 -6.74 -20.47 11.76
C GLN A 285 -6.64 -20.54 10.23
N GLY A 286 -5.44 -20.76 9.67
CA GLY A 286 -5.15 -20.65 8.26
C GLY A 286 -4.95 -19.22 7.81
N GLY A 287 -4.49 -19.04 6.59
CA GLY A 287 -4.21 -17.72 6.03
C GLY A 287 -3.42 -17.82 4.74
N TYR A 288 -3.26 -16.69 4.06
CA TYR A 288 -2.36 -16.59 2.91
C TYR A 288 -1.13 -15.76 3.31
N ASP A 289 0.04 -16.23 2.95
CA ASP A 289 1.32 -15.52 3.02
C ASP A 289 2.26 -16.10 1.96
N HIS A 290 1.92 -15.92 0.68
CA HIS A 290 2.57 -16.62 -0.41
C HIS A 290 2.95 -15.68 -1.54
N ASN A 291 4.10 -15.93 -2.15
CA ASN A 291 4.52 -15.28 -3.37
C ASN A 291 3.86 -15.97 -4.58
N TYR A 292 2.95 -15.25 -5.24
CA TYR A 292 2.31 -15.62 -6.50
C TYR A 292 3.20 -15.25 -7.67
N VAL A 293 3.53 -16.23 -8.52
CA VAL A 293 4.38 -16.05 -9.71
C VAL A 293 3.53 -15.48 -10.83
N LEU A 294 3.73 -14.21 -11.15
CA LEU A 294 2.90 -13.50 -12.14
C LEU A 294 3.09 -14.08 -13.55
N ASN A 295 1.99 -14.15 -14.30
CA ASN A 295 1.99 -14.67 -15.68
C ASN A 295 2.63 -13.71 -16.68
N ASN A 296 2.67 -12.41 -16.37
CA ASN A 296 3.19 -11.36 -17.26
C ASN A 296 4.29 -10.53 -16.56
N PRO A 297 5.43 -11.14 -16.17
CA PRO A 297 6.50 -10.41 -15.51
C PRO A 297 7.09 -9.34 -16.44
N GLY A 298 7.34 -8.14 -15.89
CA GLY A 298 7.88 -7.01 -16.64
C GLY A 298 6.84 -6.18 -17.40
N GLU A 299 5.62 -6.65 -17.57
CA GLU A 299 4.56 -5.97 -18.34
C GLU A 299 3.69 -5.07 -17.46
N LEU A 300 4.10 -3.83 -17.27
CA LEU A 300 3.36 -2.85 -16.44
C LEU A 300 1.92 -2.56 -16.92
N SER A 301 1.55 -2.94 -18.15
CA SER A 301 0.19 -2.84 -18.70
C SER A 301 -0.69 -4.04 -18.37
N ALA A 302 -0.12 -5.14 -17.91
CA ALA A 302 -0.87 -6.34 -17.52
C ALA A 302 -1.36 -6.22 -16.08
N LEU A 303 -2.63 -6.53 -15.85
CA LEU A 303 -3.21 -6.60 -14.50
C LEU A 303 -2.53 -7.74 -13.73
N ALA A 304 -1.90 -7.41 -12.60
CA ALA A 304 -1.27 -8.38 -11.70
C ALA A 304 -2.25 -8.92 -10.66
N ALA A 305 -3.02 -8.02 -10.02
CA ALA A 305 -4.02 -8.38 -9.01
C ALA A 305 -5.18 -7.37 -9.01
N ARG A 306 -6.33 -7.82 -8.53
CA ARG A 306 -7.49 -6.97 -8.23
C ARG A 306 -8.16 -7.46 -6.96
N VAL A 307 -8.50 -6.53 -6.06
CA VAL A 307 -9.34 -6.82 -4.90
C VAL A 307 -10.46 -5.79 -4.82
N THR A 308 -11.68 -6.28 -4.67
CA THR A 308 -12.90 -5.47 -4.60
C THR A 308 -13.65 -5.76 -3.31
N ASP A 309 -14.07 -4.73 -2.59
CA ASP A 309 -15.12 -4.87 -1.58
C ASP A 309 -16.51 -4.75 -2.22
N PRO A 310 -17.35 -5.81 -2.16
CA PRO A 310 -18.67 -5.78 -2.79
C PRO A 310 -19.65 -4.76 -2.17
N GLN A 311 -19.44 -4.36 -0.91
CA GLN A 311 -20.35 -3.46 -0.21
C GLN A 311 -20.09 -2.00 -0.56
N SER A 312 -18.87 -1.53 -0.39
CA SER A 312 -18.49 -0.15 -0.73
C SER A 312 -18.31 0.06 -2.25
N GLY A 313 -17.95 -1.01 -2.97
CA GLY A 313 -17.54 -0.97 -4.38
C GLY A 313 -16.12 -0.48 -4.58
N ARG A 314 -15.37 -0.16 -3.51
CA ARG A 314 -13.96 0.21 -3.64
C ARG A 314 -13.17 -0.97 -4.17
N THR A 315 -12.34 -0.68 -5.15
CA THR A 315 -11.50 -1.68 -5.81
C THR A 315 -10.07 -1.16 -5.92
N VAL A 316 -9.10 -1.99 -5.59
CA VAL A 316 -7.70 -1.76 -5.93
C VAL A 316 -7.27 -2.72 -7.04
N GLU A 317 -6.68 -2.18 -8.10
CA GLU A 317 -5.97 -2.92 -9.14
C GLU A 317 -4.48 -2.68 -9.00
N MET A 318 -3.70 -3.73 -9.14
CA MET A 318 -2.25 -3.66 -9.10
C MET A 318 -1.65 -3.99 -10.46
N TYR A 319 -0.70 -3.16 -10.87
CA TYR A 319 0.15 -3.36 -12.05
C TYR A 319 1.60 -3.23 -11.62
N THR A 320 2.48 -4.11 -12.10
CA THR A 320 3.88 -4.08 -11.67
C THR A 320 4.83 -4.62 -12.74
N THR A 321 6.10 -4.20 -12.65
CA THR A 321 7.19 -4.79 -13.44
C THR A 321 7.83 -6.00 -12.76
N GLU A 322 7.42 -6.32 -11.53
CA GLU A 322 8.00 -7.41 -10.76
C GLU A 322 7.49 -8.79 -11.21
N PRO A 323 8.29 -9.85 -11.01
CA PRO A 323 7.91 -11.21 -11.40
C PRO A 323 6.94 -11.87 -10.43
N GLY A 324 6.75 -11.33 -9.24
CA GLY A 324 5.90 -11.91 -8.20
C GLY A 324 5.15 -10.87 -7.39
N VAL A 325 4.12 -11.32 -6.69
CA VAL A 325 3.39 -10.57 -5.69
C VAL A 325 3.18 -11.44 -4.46
N GLN A 326 3.61 -10.94 -3.30
CA GLN A 326 3.24 -11.52 -2.03
C GLN A 326 1.81 -11.12 -1.72
N PHE A 327 0.93 -12.11 -1.55
CA PHE A 327 -0.42 -11.94 -1.05
C PHE A 327 -0.47 -12.45 0.38
N TYR A 328 -0.63 -11.52 1.32
CA TYR A 328 -0.67 -11.77 2.75
C TYR A 328 -1.96 -11.23 3.36
N THR A 329 -2.58 -11.97 4.26
CA THR A 329 -3.92 -11.67 4.81
C THR A 329 -3.91 -11.23 6.27
N SER A 330 -2.87 -10.49 6.69
CA SER A 330 -2.72 -9.95 8.04
C SER A 330 -2.95 -10.98 9.17
N ASN A 331 -2.40 -12.18 8.99
CA ASN A 331 -2.61 -13.34 9.87
C ASN A 331 -2.14 -13.11 11.32
N PHE A 332 -1.22 -12.15 11.54
CA PHE A 332 -0.61 -11.89 12.84
C PHE A 332 -1.14 -10.62 13.52
N LEU A 333 -2.18 -9.97 12.97
CA LEU A 333 -2.83 -8.85 13.65
C LEU A 333 -3.83 -9.41 14.68
N ASP A 334 -3.75 -8.89 15.92
CA ASP A 334 -4.63 -9.28 17.00
C ASP A 334 -4.88 -8.10 17.97
N GLY A 335 -5.93 -7.33 17.69
CA GLY A 335 -6.36 -6.23 18.55
C GLY A 335 -5.43 -5.03 18.58
N LEU A 336 -4.59 -4.84 17.56
CA LEU A 336 -3.68 -3.70 17.47
C LEU A 336 -4.46 -2.39 17.30
N LYS A 337 -4.22 -1.42 18.20
CA LYS A 337 -4.81 -0.08 18.10
C LYS A 337 -4.14 0.69 16.97
N GLY A 338 -4.94 1.11 15.98
CA GLY A 338 -4.53 1.85 14.80
C GLY A 338 -4.92 3.33 14.85
N GLN A 339 -5.01 3.94 13.67
CA GLN A 339 -5.44 5.32 13.49
C GLN A 339 -6.94 5.50 13.77
N ASP A 340 -7.36 6.74 14.06
CA ASP A 340 -8.74 7.13 14.34
C ASP A 340 -9.39 6.33 15.48
N GLY A 341 -8.57 5.67 16.34
CA GLY A 341 -9.02 4.83 17.46
C GLY A 341 -9.49 3.44 17.06
N GLU A 342 -9.36 3.07 15.80
CA GLU A 342 -9.73 1.77 15.26
C GLU A 342 -8.93 0.62 15.88
N THR A 343 -9.42 -0.60 15.71
CA THR A 343 -8.77 -1.81 16.21
C THR A 343 -8.60 -2.80 15.06
N TYR A 344 -7.35 -3.03 14.70
CA TYR A 344 -6.99 -3.96 13.64
C TYR A 344 -6.94 -5.38 14.18
N GLN A 345 -7.71 -6.26 13.56
CA GLN A 345 -7.89 -7.63 13.99
C GLN A 345 -7.33 -8.62 12.97
N HIS A 346 -7.27 -9.87 13.38
CA HIS A 346 -6.92 -10.99 12.51
C HIS A 346 -7.76 -10.96 11.22
N TRP A 347 -7.09 -11.10 10.05
CA TRP A 347 -7.67 -10.91 8.72
C TRP A 347 -8.35 -9.55 8.49
N GLY A 348 -7.92 -8.53 9.21
CA GLY A 348 -8.43 -7.15 9.07
C GLY A 348 -7.90 -6.43 7.84
N ALA A 349 -6.91 -6.98 7.14
CA ALA A 349 -6.34 -6.40 5.94
C ALA A 349 -5.66 -7.46 5.05
N PHE A 350 -5.30 -7.06 3.82
CA PHE A 350 -4.42 -7.82 2.93
C PHE A 350 -3.28 -6.94 2.44
N THR A 351 -2.15 -7.55 2.05
CA THR A 351 -1.07 -6.88 1.32
C THR A 351 -0.96 -7.40 -0.11
N LEU A 352 -0.47 -6.55 -1.01
CA LEU A 352 -0.05 -6.90 -2.36
C LEU A 352 1.36 -6.34 -2.56
N GLU A 353 2.38 -7.12 -2.23
CA GLU A 353 3.77 -6.69 -2.27
C GLU A 353 4.43 -7.14 -3.57
N ALA A 354 4.61 -6.22 -4.51
CA ALA A 354 5.33 -6.50 -5.75
C ALA A 354 6.81 -6.72 -5.43
N GLN A 355 7.37 -7.84 -5.86
CA GLN A 355 8.72 -8.25 -5.47
C GLN A 355 9.32 -9.28 -6.43
N HIS A 356 10.65 -9.42 -6.37
CA HIS A 356 11.31 -10.67 -6.73
C HIS A 356 10.98 -11.73 -5.67
N PHE A 357 11.24 -13.01 -5.99
CA PHE A 357 10.81 -14.08 -5.10
C PHE A 357 11.62 -14.06 -3.79
N PRO A 358 10.99 -14.42 -2.65
CA PRO A 358 11.72 -14.55 -1.40
C PRO A 358 12.86 -15.56 -1.53
N ASP A 359 13.94 -15.33 -0.79
CA ASP A 359 15.15 -16.19 -0.75
C ASP A 359 15.85 -16.39 -2.10
N SER A 360 15.59 -15.55 -3.13
CA SER A 360 16.24 -15.68 -4.45
C SER A 360 17.77 -15.77 -4.41
N PRO A 361 18.52 -15.11 -3.50
CA PRO A 361 19.96 -15.28 -3.44
C PRO A 361 20.41 -16.73 -3.18
N ASN A 362 19.58 -17.53 -2.51
CA ASN A 362 19.85 -18.94 -2.17
C ASN A 362 19.14 -19.92 -3.14
N GLN A 363 18.35 -19.42 -4.10
CA GLN A 363 17.55 -20.23 -5.02
C GLN A 363 17.99 -19.97 -6.48
N PRO A 364 18.90 -20.79 -7.01
CA PRO A 364 19.53 -20.52 -8.31
C PRO A 364 18.55 -20.50 -9.50
N ASP A 365 17.39 -21.15 -9.37
CA ASP A 365 16.36 -21.22 -10.41
C ASP A 365 15.35 -20.05 -10.32
N PHE A 366 15.48 -19.18 -9.31
CA PHE A 366 14.64 -17.98 -9.16
C PHE A 366 15.25 -16.79 -9.91
N PRO A 367 14.43 -15.79 -10.28
CA PRO A 367 14.93 -14.56 -10.87
C PRO A 367 16.00 -13.90 -9.99
N SER A 368 17.14 -13.54 -10.59
CA SER A 368 18.28 -12.97 -9.85
C SER A 368 17.92 -11.61 -9.25
N THR A 369 18.34 -11.40 -8.00
CA THR A 369 18.23 -10.13 -7.29
C THR A 369 19.59 -9.42 -7.14
N VAL A 370 20.63 -9.90 -7.82
CA VAL A 370 21.96 -9.30 -7.77
C VAL A 370 21.98 -8.01 -8.58
N LEU A 371 22.42 -6.93 -7.96
CA LEU A 371 22.72 -5.65 -8.59
C LEU A 371 24.25 -5.43 -8.61
N ARG A 372 24.81 -5.10 -9.76
CA ARG A 372 26.24 -4.90 -9.94
C ARG A 372 26.60 -3.45 -10.23
N PRO A 373 27.86 -3.02 -9.93
CA PRO A 373 28.35 -1.71 -10.32
C PRO A 373 28.14 -1.43 -11.82
N GLY A 374 27.61 -0.24 -12.13
CA GLY A 374 27.29 0.15 -13.49
C GLY A 374 25.90 -0.27 -13.96
N GLU A 375 25.22 -1.15 -13.25
CA GLU A 375 23.82 -1.48 -13.50
C GLU A 375 22.91 -0.52 -12.73
N LYS A 376 21.66 -0.43 -13.18
CA LYS A 376 20.61 0.33 -12.51
C LYS A 376 19.43 -0.56 -12.20
N TYR A 377 19.13 -0.71 -10.91
CA TYR A 377 17.87 -1.29 -10.47
C TYR A 377 16.72 -0.34 -10.80
N THR A 378 15.63 -0.88 -11.36
CA THR A 378 14.39 -0.14 -11.58
C THR A 378 13.19 -1.05 -11.39
N GLN A 379 12.21 -0.56 -10.65
CA GLN A 379 10.92 -1.22 -10.43
C GLN A 379 9.80 -0.19 -10.50
N THR A 380 8.63 -0.59 -10.95
CA THR A 380 7.42 0.23 -10.90
C THR A 380 6.24 -0.61 -10.47
N THR A 381 5.49 -0.12 -9.49
CA THR A 381 4.18 -0.64 -9.09
C THR A 381 3.16 0.48 -9.14
N ILE A 382 1.95 0.18 -9.64
CA ILE A 382 0.82 1.09 -9.67
C ILE A 382 -0.34 0.43 -8.92
N TYR A 383 -0.84 1.11 -7.90
CA TYR A 383 -2.13 0.82 -7.29
C TYR A 383 -3.15 1.79 -7.87
N LYS A 384 -4.11 1.26 -8.62
CA LYS A 384 -5.20 2.03 -9.21
C LYS A 384 -6.49 1.81 -8.44
N PHE A 385 -7.09 2.89 -7.97
CA PHE A 385 -8.30 2.83 -7.16
C PHE A 385 -9.53 3.21 -7.99
N LEU A 386 -10.54 2.33 -7.94
CA LEU A 386 -11.76 2.45 -8.72
C LEU A 386 -12.97 2.38 -7.77
N PRO A 387 -13.94 3.29 -7.84
CA PRO A 387 -15.29 3.08 -7.31
C PRO A 387 -16.07 2.26 -8.34
N MET A 388 -16.67 1.14 -7.95
CA MET A 388 -17.51 0.31 -8.85
C MET A 388 -18.97 0.30 -8.43
#